data_662e57e3bf8f94286c58286f58c70f9c
#
_entry.id   662e57e3bf8f94286c58286f58c70f9c
#
_cell.length_a   1.000
_cell.length_b   1.000
_cell.length_c   1.000
_cell.angle_alpha   90.00
_cell.angle_beta   90.00
_cell.angle_gamma   90.00
#
_symmetry.space_group_name_H-M   'P 1'
#
loop_
_entity.id
_entity.type
_entity.pdbx_description
1 polymer ?
#
loop_
_entity_poly.entity_id
_entity_poly.type
_entity_poly.pdbx_seq_one_letter_code
_entity_poly.pdbx_strand_id
1 'polypeptide(L)'
;KTMKIIKVNILLCLLALVLGSCEDFLESRDKGQVLEEKLFVNKEGVEEAMYGLYYTIGAGELWGAQLPTIMDALAQYLTLGTYSTENSGGFEELMLHNHESERSTTLFGGIWTLGYKLISDVNKILENLDSWGYKPLKHMDLYRGECLGIRAFMHFELLRMYGSCNLSKRGIPYVNNYGMWVTPFSTTRECYDKVLKDLNEAHTLLLEDENLLTYPRKPVNAYDQFTSYRELHMNLYAVKALLARVYLTRNEPGDVDSATMYARQIVDSKKFPLPTGANVGPDHFIRMMSGTVAQDEGIWGIYKSDTYSALQSLFLLEKGSFLAADEKMYEELDPARGTDHRSNWIRVPSASTPEVSEKLGMRLMKLINASVFNTANKEQAPIGYSGSNIIRVPELYLMLAETLLEKEPTEALRYYNEFISSRGLNTEESITKEDVDKQFWREYLQEGQYWFRLRRRQVPEI
;
A
#
# COMPACT_ATOMS: atom_id res chain seq x y z
N LYS A 1 35.47 -42.24 -61.24
CA LYS A 1 36.01 -41.43 -60.18
C LYS A 1 35.23 -40.08 -60.02
N THR A 2 34.87 -39.44 -61.13
CA THR A 2 34.19 -38.13 -61.15
C THR A 2 32.82 -38.12 -60.46
N MET A 3 32.05 -39.17 -60.60
CA MET A 3 30.69 -39.31 -60.02
C MET A 3 30.70 -39.47 -58.49
N LYS A 4 31.78 -39.99 -57.88
CA LYS A 4 31.95 -40.10 -56.43
C LYS A 4 32.27 -38.76 -55.84
N ILE A 5 33.06 -37.92 -56.51
CA ILE A 5 33.43 -36.57 -56.06
C ILE A 5 32.21 -35.64 -56.07
N ILE A 6 31.35 -35.75 -57.10
CA ILE A 6 30.11 -34.97 -57.18
C ILE A 6 29.15 -35.32 -56.05
N LYS A 7 29.00 -36.61 -55.70
CA LYS A 7 28.15 -37.04 -54.59
C LYS A 7 28.68 -36.57 -53.23
N VAL A 8 29.97 -36.56 -53.02
CA VAL A 8 30.60 -36.08 -51.79
C VAL A 8 30.41 -34.57 -51.64
N ASN A 9 30.59 -33.80 -52.73
CA ASN A 9 30.37 -32.35 -52.70
C ASN A 9 28.89 -31.97 -52.49
N ILE A 10 27.93 -32.70 -53.03
CA ILE A 10 26.49 -32.51 -52.78
C ILE A 10 26.16 -32.84 -51.31
N LEU A 11 26.76 -33.87 -50.73
CA LEU A 11 26.57 -34.24 -49.33
C LEU A 11 27.18 -33.18 -48.39
N LEU A 12 28.32 -32.61 -48.73
CA LEU A 12 28.95 -31.52 -47.97
C LEU A 12 28.12 -30.22 -48.03
N CYS A 13 27.56 -29.87 -49.19
CA CYS A 13 26.66 -28.73 -49.34
C CYS A 13 25.34 -28.91 -48.57
N LEU A 14 24.78 -30.11 -48.57
CA LEU A 14 23.60 -30.44 -47.76
C LEU A 14 23.89 -30.39 -46.26
N LEU A 15 25.08 -30.83 -45.82
CA LEU A 15 25.50 -30.78 -44.44
C LEU A 15 25.74 -29.32 -43.98
N ALA A 16 26.31 -28.46 -44.86
CA ALA A 16 26.50 -27.04 -44.62
C ALA A 16 25.15 -26.28 -44.51
N LEU A 17 24.13 -26.66 -45.28
CA LEU A 17 22.80 -26.06 -45.20
C LEU A 17 22.04 -26.47 -43.91
N VAL A 18 22.31 -27.63 -43.35
CA VAL A 18 21.71 -28.08 -42.08
C VAL A 18 22.39 -27.41 -40.89
N LEU A 19 23.66 -27.05 -40.97
CA LEU A 19 24.39 -26.38 -39.89
C LEU A 19 24.13 -24.87 -39.83
N GLY A 20 23.60 -24.23 -40.87
CA GLY A 20 23.26 -22.79 -40.91
C GLY A 20 21.82 -22.49 -40.52
N SER A 21 20.98 -23.48 -40.16
CA SER A 21 19.55 -23.27 -39.98
C SER A 21 19.08 -23.23 -38.53
N CYS A 22 19.98 -23.09 -37.52
CA CYS A 22 19.59 -23.27 -36.11
C CYS A 22 19.79 -22.09 -35.19
N GLU A 23 20.17 -20.91 -35.67
CA GLU A 23 20.24 -19.76 -34.75
C GLU A 23 18.86 -19.19 -34.39
N ASP A 24 17.92 -19.13 -35.33
CA ASP A 24 16.57 -18.60 -35.06
C ASP A 24 15.62 -19.59 -34.33
N PHE A 25 15.93 -20.91 -34.32
CA PHE A 25 15.08 -21.92 -33.69
C PHE A 25 15.35 -22.11 -32.19
N LEU A 26 16.50 -21.67 -31.70
CA LEU A 26 16.86 -21.71 -30.25
C LEU A 26 16.46 -20.46 -29.48
N GLU A 27 16.06 -19.40 -30.16
CA GLU A 27 15.37 -18.28 -29.52
C GLU A 27 13.87 -18.58 -29.41
N SER A 28 13.48 -19.46 -28.50
CA SER A 28 12.08 -19.56 -28.08
C SER A 28 11.78 -18.31 -27.22
N ARG A 29 11.51 -17.22 -27.91
CA ARG A 29 10.96 -16.03 -27.24
C ARG A 29 9.55 -16.33 -26.82
N ASP A 30 9.32 -16.45 -25.52
CA ASP A 30 7.96 -16.37 -24.99
C ASP A 30 7.32 -15.09 -25.57
N LYS A 31 6.21 -15.28 -26.29
CA LYS A 31 5.45 -14.15 -26.85
C LYS A 31 4.91 -13.32 -25.70
N GLY A 32 5.66 -12.34 -25.25
CA GLY A 32 5.33 -11.46 -24.13
C GLY A 32 6.54 -10.94 -23.34
N GLN A 33 7.72 -11.55 -23.48
CA GLN A 33 8.95 -10.96 -22.92
C GLN A 33 9.46 -9.88 -23.85
N VAL A 34 9.26 -8.63 -23.48
CA VAL A 34 9.98 -7.51 -24.11
C VAL A 34 11.44 -7.64 -23.68
N LEU A 35 12.38 -7.73 -24.65
CA LEU A 35 13.79 -7.71 -24.33
C LEU A 35 14.09 -6.41 -23.57
N GLU A 36 14.82 -6.52 -22.46
CA GLU A 36 15.20 -5.40 -21.61
C GLU A 36 15.79 -4.23 -22.41
N GLU A 37 16.65 -4.54 -23.40
CA GLU A 37 17.24 -3.57 -24.32
C GLU A 37 16.21 -2.80 -25.16
N LYS A 38 14.97 -3.30 -25.30
CA LYS A 38 13.87 -2.64 -26.00
C LYS A 38 12.94 -1.90 -25.08
N LEU A 39 12.88 -2.28 -23.81
CA LEU A 39 12.00 -1.66 -22.82
C LEU A 39 12.45 -0.21 -22.52
N PHE A 40 13.73 0.02 -22.37
CA PHE A 40 14.29 1.33 -21.98
C PHE A 40 14.79 2.18 -23.15
N VAL A 41 14.23 2.05 -24.36
CA VAL A 41 14.64 2.84 -25.53
C VAL A 41 13.84 4.13 -25.72
N ASN A 42 12.68 4.24 -25.11
CA ASN A 42 11.77 5.38 -25.25
C ASN A 42 10.97 5.61 -23.96
N LYS A 43 10.19 6.70 -23.95
CA LYS A 43 9.32 7.10 -22.84
C LYS A 43 8.33 6.00 -22.49
N GLU A 44 7.69 5.42 -23.49
CA GLU A 44 6.62 4.43 -23.33
C GLU A 44 7.12 3.19 -22.60
N GLY A 45 8.31 2.71 -22.93
CA GLY A 45 8.90 1.55 -22.25
C GLY A 45 9.30 1.85 -20.80
N VAL A 46 9.76 3.06 -20.48
CA VAL A 46 9.99 3.48 -19.11
C VAL A 46 8.67 3.50 -18.32
N GLU A 47 7.62 4.07 -18.90
CA GLU A 47 6.29 4.12 -18.26
C GLU A 47 5.69 2.72 -18.06
N GLU A 48 5.86 1.80 -19.00
CA GLU A 48 5.47 0.39 -18.83
C GLU A 48 6.21 -0.27 -17.66
N ALA A 49 7.51 -0.03 -17.53
CA ALA A 49 8.29 -0.52 -16.39
C ALA A 49 7.80 0.08 -15.07
N MET A 50 7.48 1.37 -15.03
CA MET A 50 6.91 2.05 -13.88
C MET A 50 5.54 1.48 -13.48
N TYR A 51 4.64 1.24 -14.44
CA TYR A 51 3.37 0.56 -14.18
C TYR A 51 3.56 -0.86 -13.62
N GLY A 52 4.62 -1.55 -14.04
CA GLY A 52 5.04 -2.85 -13.48
C GLY A 52 5.34 -2.78 -11.99
N LEU A 53 5.94 -1.66 -11.49
CA LEU A 53 6.16 -1.45 -10.06
C LEU A 53 4.83 -1.36 -9.31
N TYR A 54 3.89 -0.56 -9.79
CA TYR A 54 2.57 -0.41 -9.16
C TYR A 54 1.76 -1.71 -9.18
N TYR A 55 1.85 -2.47 -10.28
CA TYR A 55 1.27 -3.81 -10.36
C TYR A 55 1.85 -4.74 -9.28
N THR A 56 3.16 -4.70 -9.05
CA THR A 56 3.84 -5.51 -8.02
C THR A 56 3.44 -5.07 -6.61
N ILE A 57 3.33 -3.76 -6.34
CA ILE A 57 2.83 -3.25 -5.05
C ILE A 57 1.41 -3.77 -4.77
N GLY A 58 0.56 -3.83 -5.80
CA GLY A 58 -0.80 -4.36 -5.72
C GLY A 58 -0.89 -5.89 -5.74
N ALA A 59 0.22 -6.63 -5.72
CA ALA A 59 0.19 -8.10 -5.66
C ALA A 59 -0.48 -8.61 -4.39
N GLY A 60 -1.01 -9.83 -4.43
CA GLY A 60 -1.76 -10.44 -3.34
C GLY A 60 -1.01 -10.44 -2.02
N GLU A 61 0.29 -10.72 -2.04
CA GLU A 61 1.17 -10.78 -0.87
C GLU A 61 1.44 -9.40 -0.25
N LEU A 62 1.37 -8.33 -1.05
CA LEU A 62 1.56 -6.96 -0.58
C LEU A 62 0.21 -6.27 -0.34
N TRP A 63 -0.03 -5.11 -0.94
CA TRP A 63 -1.25 -4.33 -0.70
C TRP A 63 -2.47 -4.84 -1.46
N GLY A 64 -2.35 -5.93 -2.21
CA GLY A 64 -3.50 -6.57 -2.85
C GLY A 64 -4.52 -7.13 -1.85
N ALA A 65 -4.05 -7.69 -0.73
CA ALA A 65 -4.90 -8.10 0.40
C ALA A 65 -4.08 -8.57 1.63
N GLN A 66 -2.96 -9.30 1.42
CA GLN A 66 -2.33 -10.11 2.45
C GLN A 66 -1.60 -9.28 3.50
N LEU A 67 -0.77 -8.31 3.10
CA LEU A 67 0.01 -7.51 4.05
C LEU A 67 -0.89 -6.75 5.03
N PRO A 68 -1.92 -5.99 4.62
CA PRO A 68 -2.82 -5.34 5.56
C PRO A 68 -3.53 -6.34 6.50
N THR A 69 -3.96 -7.48 5.96
CA THR A 69 -4.66 -8.51 6.76
C THR A 69 -3.72 -9.15 7.80
N ILE A 70 -2.46 -9.40 7.45
CA ILE A 70 -1.45 -9.90 8.41
C ILE A 70 -1.24 -8.90 9.54
N MET A 71 -1.10 -7.62 9.22
CA MET A 71 -0.91 -6.58 10.24
C MET A 71 -2.13 -6.42 11.13
N ASP A 72 -3.33 -6.56 10.58
CA ASP A 72 -4.57 -6.51 11.35
C ASP A 72 -4.75 -7.76 12.24
N ALA A 73 -4.33 -8.93 11.77
CA ALA A 73 -4.30 -10.14 12.61
C ALA A 73 -3.37 -9.96 13.81
N LEU A 74 -2.16 -9.43 13.60
CA LEU A 74 -1.20 -9.11 14.66
C LEU A 74 -1.72 -8.03 15.62
N ALA A 75 -2.51 -7.08 15.13
CA ALA A 75 -3.12 -6.02 15.91
C ALA A 75 -4.40 -6.43 16.64
N GLN A 76 -4.77 -7.71 16.60
CA GLN A 76 -5.95 -8.27 17.24
C GLN A 76 -7.29 -7.65 16.76
N TYR A 77 -7.33 -7.17 15.52
CA TYR A 77 -8.59 -6.72 14.90
C TYR A 77 -9.48 -7.88 14.45
N LEU A 78 -8.90 -9.06 14.26
CA LEU A 78 -9.53 -10.18 13.59
C LEU A 78 -9.76 -11.33 14.56
N THR A 79 -10.86 -12.04 14.37
CA THR A 79 -11.11 -13.37 14.93
C THR A 79 -11.55 -14.31 13.83
N LEU A 80 -11.49 -15.63 14.08
CA LEU A 80 -11.90 -16.63 13.10
C LEU A 80 -13.38 -16.99 13.30
N GLY A 81 -14.12 -16.98 12.20
CA GLY A 81 -15.48 -17.52 12.19
C GLY A 81 -15.50 -19.05 12.29
N THR A 82 -16.63 -19.60 12.68
CA THR A 82 -16.83 -21.05 12.96
C THR A 82 -16.48 -21.99 11.77
N TYR A 83 -16.38 -21.46 10.56
CA TYR A 83 -16.08 -22.21 9.33
C TYR A 83 -14.64 -22.11 8.84
N SER A 84 -13.78 -21.39 9.55
CA SER A 84 -12.44 -21.03 9.06
C SER A 84 -11.31 -21.95 9.55
N THR A 85 -11.58 -22.87 10.45
CA THR A 85 -10.54 -23.71 11.09
C THR A 85 -9.74 -24.57 10.13
N GLU A 86 -10.31 -24.95 8.98
CA GLU A 86 -9.58 -25.75 7.98
C GLU A 86 -8.82 -24.92 6.93
N ASN A 87 -9.12 -23.63 6.80
CA ASN A 87 -8.60 -22.75 5.75
C ASN A 87 -8.07 -21.40 6.25
N SER A 88 -7.66 -21.29 7.50
CA SER A 88 -7.14 -20.03 8.07
C SER A 88 -5.82 -19.56 7.41
N GLY A 89 -5.18 -20.42 6.61
CA GLY A 89 -3.98 -20.07 5.83
C GLY A 89 -2.78 -19.64 6.67
N GLY A 90 -2.79 -19.87 7.99
CA GLY A 90 -1.75 -19.44 8.91
C GLY A 90 -2.06 -18.18 9.71
N PHE A 91 -3.21 -17.57 9.48
CA PHE A 91 -3.61 -16.37 10.23
C PHE A 91 -3.94 -16.66 11.69
N GLU A 92 -4.36 -17.87 12.03
CA GLU A 92 -4.58 -18.28 13.42
C GLU A 92 -3.29 -18.18 14.24
N GLU A 93 -2.18 -18.70 13.70
CA GLU A 93 -0.87 -18.62 14.32
C GLU A 93 -0.39 -17.18 14.47
N LEU A 94 -0.69 -16.30 13.51
CA LEU A 94 -0.38 -14.87 13.60
C LEU A 94 -1.19 -14.18 14.70
N MET A 95 -2.49 -14.48 14.83
CA MET A 95 -3.34 -13.96 15.91
C MET A 95 -2.84 -14.41 17.29
N LEU A 96 -2.24 -15.60 17.38
CA LEU A 96 -1.59 -16.12 18.58
C LEU A 96 -0.15 -15.65 18.75
N HIS A 97 0.34 -14.76 17.88
CA HIS A 97 1.72 -14.29 17.83
C HIS A 97 2.76 -15.41 17.70
N ASN A 98 2.36 -16.56 17.14
CA ASN A 98 3.28 -17.67 16.85
C ASN A 98 4.02 -17.42 15.54
N HIS A 99 5.07 -16.60 15.60
CA HIS A 99 5.86 -16.19 14.42
C HIS A 99 6.78 -17.32 13.89
N GLU A 100 7.02 -18.38 14.68
CA GLU A 100 7.92 -19.47 14.32
C GLU A 100 7.22 -20.62 13.60
N SER A 101 5.89 -20.62 13.50
CA SER A 101 5.16 -21.63 12.76
C SER A 101 5.54 -21.60 11.27
N GLU A 102 5.52 -22.76 10.59
CA GLU A 102 5.81 -22.85 9.15
C GLU A 102 4.88 -21.94 8.31
N ARG A 103 3.62 -21.82 8.73
CA ARG A 103 2.64 -21.00 8.05
C ARG A 103 2.91 -19.50 8.23
N SER A 104 3.22 -19.06 9.46
CA SER A 104 3.61 -17.66 9.72
C SER A 104 4.88 -17.27 8.97
N THR A 105 5.88 -18.14 8.99
CA THR A 105 7.15 -17.91 8.28
C THR A 105 6.95 -17.87 6.77
N THR A 106 6.02 -18.65 6.21
CA THR A 106 5.67 -18.60 4.78
C THR A 106 5.03 -17.25 4.42
N LEU A 107 4.06 -16.77 5.22
CA LEU A 107 3.40 -15.49 4.99
C LEU A 107 4.39 -14.32 5.04
N PHE A 108 5.22 -14.25 6.06
CA PHE A 108 6.28 -13.24 6.16
C PHE A 108 7.33 -13.37 5.06
N GLY A 109 7.73 -14.61 4.72
CA GLY A 109 8.68 -14.89 3.65
C GLY A 109 8.20 -14.40 2.28
N GLY A 110 6.91 -14.50 2.00
CA GLY A 110 6.29 -13.98 0.77
C GLY A 110 6.44 -12.45 0.66
N ILE A 111 6.10 -11.72 1.73
CA ILE A 111 6.25 -10.26 1.76
C ILE A 111 7.72 -9.85 1.60
N TRP A 112 8.64 -10.51 2.31
CA TRP A 112 10.07 -10.25 2.20
C TRP A 112 10.57 -10.43 0.77
N THR A 113 10.28 -11.57 0.17
CA THR A 113 10.74 -11.91 -1.18
C THR A 113 10.20 -10.94 -2.22
N LEU A 114 8.90 -10.66 -2.19
CA LEU A 114 8.28 -9.77 -3.16
C LEU A 114 8.68 -8.31 -2.94
N GLY A 115 8.87 -7.90 -1.69
CA GLY A 115 9.37 -6.56 -1.35
C GLY A 115 10.77 -6.31 -1.90
N TYR A 116 11.71 -7.27 -1.76
CA TYR A 116 13.04 -7.13 -2.35
C TYR A 116 13.06 -7.28 -3.86
N LYS A 117 12.13 -8.08 -4.43
CA LYS A 117 11.92 -8.08 -5.89
C LYS A 117 11.52 -6.69 -6.39
N LEU A 118 10.56 -6.04 -5.75
CA LEU A 118 10.14 -4.68 -6.10
C LEU A 118 11.31 -3.69 -6.00
N ILE A 119 12.12 -3.77 -4.94
CA ILE A 119 13.32 -2.93 -4.77
C ILE A 119 14.33 -3.17 -5.91
N SER A 120 14.53 -4.43 -6.31
CA SER A 120 15.39 -4.78 -7.45
C SER A 120 14.88 -4.19 -8.77
N ASP A 121 13.57 -4.29 -9.02
CA ASP A 121 12.94 -3.73 -10.22
C ASP A 121 13.09 -2.19 -10.24
N VAL A 122 12.89 -1.51 -9.09
CA VAL A 122 13.13 -0.06 -8.95
C VAL A 122 14.59 0.30 -9.26
N ASN A 123 15.55 -0.43 -8.67
CA ASN A 123 16.97 -0.17 -8.91
C ASN A 123 17.33 -0.37 -10.38
N LYS A 124 16.71 -1.34 -11.06
CA LYS A 124 16.89 -1.55 -12.50
C LYS A 124 16.43 -0.36 -13.32
N ILE A 125 15.27 0.20 -13.00
CA ILE A 125 14.78 1.42 -13.69
C ILE A 125 15.73 2.58 -13.43
N LEU A 126 16.15 2.82 -12.18
CA LEU A 126 17.07 3.91 -11.84
C LEU A 126 18.40 3.79 -12.59
N GLU A 127 19.00 2.59 -12.68
CA GLU A 127 20.23 2.33 -13.43
C GLU A 127 20.06 2.69 -14.92
N ASN A 128 18.93 2.32 -15.53
CA ASN A 128 18.65 2.66 -16.91
C ASN A 128 18.42 4.16 -17.10
N LEU A 129 17.70 4.84 -16.21
CA LEU A 129 17.53 6.29 -16.25
C LEU A 129 18.87 7.03 -16.11
N ASP A 130 19.82 6.53 -15.31
CA ASP A 130 21.16 7.10 -15.16
C ASP A 130 21.99 6.93 -16.43
N SER A 131 21.83 5.82 -17.16
CA SER A 131 22.55 5.57 -18.41
C SER A 131 22.12 6.48 -19.57
N TRP A 132 20.93 7.08 -19.48
CA TRP A 132 20.40 7.99 -20.49
C TRP A 132 21.04 9.37 -20.52
N GLY A 133 21.89 9.70 -19.61
CA GLY A 133 22.74 10.85 -19.28
C GLY A 133 22.74 12.12 -20.16
N TYR A 134 22.27 12.08 -21.41
CA TYR A 134 22.24 13.22 -22.34
C TYR A 134 20.95 13.34 -23.18
N LYS A 135 19.98 12.47 -23.00
CA LYS A 135 18.69 12.58 -23.68
C LYS A 135 17.59 12.75 -22.63
N PRO A 136 17.26 13.99 -22.25
CA PRO A 136 16.21 14.21 -21.25
C PRO A 136 14.89 13.66 -21.79
N LEU A 137 14.38 12.62 -21.15
CA LEU A 137 12.99 12.23 -21.32
C LEU A 137 12.09 13.31 -20.72
N LYS A 138 10.98 13.58 -21.37
CA LYS A 138 9.91 14.34 -20.73
C LYS A 138 9.54 13.61 -19.43
N HIS A 139 9.41 14.34 -18.32
CA HIS A 139 9.09 13.79 -17.00
C HIS A 139 10.20 12.94 -16.33
N MET A 140 11.47 13.10 -16.73
CA MET A 140 12.59 12.37 -16.12
C MET A 140 12.59 12.50 -14.59
N ASP A 141 12.35 13.71 -14.08
CA ASP A 141 12.33 13.96 -12.62
C ASP A 141 11.18 13.21 -11.93
N LEU A 142 10.01 13.12 -12.58
CA LEU A 142 8.90 12.33 -12.04
C LEU A 142 9.26 10.84 -11.97
N TYR A 143 9.84 10.26 -13.04
CA TYR A 143 10.23 8.84 -13.03
C TYR A 143 11.26 8.55 -11.94
N ARG A 144 12.30 9.38 -11.81
CA ARG A 144 13.32 9.23 -10.77
C ARG A 144 12.75 9.42 -9.37
N GLY A 145 11.95 10.46 -9.18
CA GLY A 145 11.31 10.77 -7.91
C GLY A 145 10.38 9.66 -7.45
N GLU A 146 9.56 9.11 -8.34
CA GLU A 146 8.70 7.97 -8.04
C GLU A 146 9.52 6.72 -7.67
N CYS A 147 10.56 6.39 -8.45
CA CYS A 147 11.44 5.27 -8.16
C CYS A 147 12.09 5.38 -6.78
N LEU A 148 12.68 6.53 -6.45
CA LEU A 148 13.30 6.78 -5.14
C LEU A 148 12.27 6.70 -4.02
N GLY A 149 11.09 7.30 -4.21
CA GLY A 149 9.98 7.23 -3.25
C GLY A 149 9.51 5.79 -3.00
N ILE A 150 9.33 4.98 -4.06
CA ILE A 150 8.92 3.56 -3.95
C ILE A 150 10.03 2.73 -3.27
N ARG A 151 11.31 2.97 -3.61
CA ARG A 151 12.44 2.28 -2.97
C ARG A 151 12.48 2.56 -1.46
N ALA A 152 12.36 3.82 -1.09
CA ALA A 152 12.31 4.23 0.31
C ALA A 152 11.10 3.66 1.04
N PHE A 153 9.92 3.73 0.43
CA PHE A 153 8.69 3.17 0.96
C PHE A 153 8.83 1.68 1.25
N MET A 154 9.27 0.88 0.27
CA MET A 154 9.35 -0.57 0.47
C MET A 154 10.40 -0.95 1.52
N HIS A 155 11.57 -0.29 1.54
CA HIS A 155 12.56 -0.51 2.60
C HIS A 155 12.02 -0.10 3.98
N PHE A 156 11.27 1.00 4.07
CA PHE A 156 10.68 1.43 5.33
C PHE A 156 9.62 0.42 5.82
N GLU A 157 8.76 -0.09 4.94
CA GLU A 157 7.79 -1.13 5.30
C GLU A 157 8.49 -2.40 5.80
N LEU A 158 9.50 -2.87 5.07
CA LEU A 158 10.31 -4.02 5.50
C LEU A 158 11.04 -3.75 6.83
N LEU A 159 11.56 -2.53 7.02
CA LEU A 159 12.24 -2.15 8.25
C LEU A 159 11.29 -2.20 9.46
N ARG A 160 10.09 -1.64 9.33
CA ARG A 160 9.12 -1.67 10.44
C ARG A 160 8.46 -3.03 10.64
N MET A 161 8.57 -3.97 9.70
CA MET A 161 8.14 -5.37 9.89
C MET A 161 9.23 -6.23 10.52
N TYR A 162 10.46 -6.18 10.02
CA TYR A 162 11.52 -7.15 10.33
C TYR A 162 12.67 -6.56 11.14
N GLY A 163 12.84 -5.24 11.14
CA GLY A 163 13.89 -4.56 11.88
C GLY A 163 13.59 -4.41 13.36
N SER A 164 14.62 -4.16 14.15
CA SER A 164 14.47 -3.82 15.57
C SER A 164 13.88 -2.43 15.74
N CYS A 165 13.06 -2.21 16.79
CA CYS A 165 12.66 -0.87 17.22
C CYS A 165 13.85 -0.08 17.85
N ASN A 166 14.93 -0.75 18.27
CA ASN A 166 16.13 -0.10 18.79
C ASN A 166 17.05 0.30 17.64
N LEU A 167 17.34 1.59 17.53
CA LEU A 167 18.11 2.17 16.43
C LEU A 167 19.53 1.61 16.27
N SER A 168 20.16 1.16 17.37
CA SER A 168 21.52 0.58 17.35
C SER A 168 21.56 -0.90 17.01
N LYS A 169 20.40 -1.54 16.93
CA LYS A 169 20.28 -2.97 16.64
C LYS A 169 20.11 -3.24 15.14
N ARG A 170 20.03 -4.52 14.81
CA ARG A 170 19.90 -5.01 13.44
C ARG A 170 18.61 -4.51 12.79
N GLY A 171 18.77 -3.82 11.66
CA GLY A 171 17.71 -3.45 10.73
C GLY A 171 17.58 -4.47 9.60
N ILE A 172 17.62 -4.01 8.35
CA ILE A 172 17.50 -4.82 7.14
C ILE A 172 18.63 -4.51 6.15
N PRO A 173 18.87 -5.33 5.11
CA PRO A 173 19.71 -4.94 3.99
C PRO A 173 19.06 -3.79 3.22
N TYR A 174 19.76 -2.65 3.09
CA TYR A 174 19.30 -1.55 2.25
C TYR A 174 19.91 -1.63 0.87
N VAL A 175 19.16 -2.15 -0.10
CA VAL A 175 19.62 -2.46 -1.46
C VAL A 175 19.34 -1.25 -2.38
N ASN A 176 20.41 -0.62 -2.87
CA ASN A 176 20.34 0.56 -3.72
C ASN A 176 20.99 0.39 -5.09
N ASN A 177 21.43 -0.83 -5.43
CA ASN A 177 22.02 -1.17 -6.73
C ASN A 177 21.25 -2.36 -7.32
N TYR A 178 21.16 -2.43 -8.64
CA TYR A 178 20.69 -3.60 -9.34
C TYR A 178 21.79 -4.64 -9.47
N GLY A 179 21.44 -5.93 -9.38
CA GLY A 179 22.35 -7.05 -9.60
C GLY A 179 22.38 -8.05 -8.44
N MET A 180 23.14 -9.13 -8.62
CA MET A 180 23.25 -10.23 -7.65
C MET A 180 24.36 -9.97 -6.61
N TRP A 181 24.30 -8.84 -5.94
CA TRP A 181 25.24 -8.46 -4.90
C TRP A 181 24.70 -8.81 -3.52
N VAL A 182 25.57 -9.38 -2.66
CA VAL A 182 25.22 -9.59 -1.25
C VAL A 182 25.28 -8.25 -0.54
N THR A 183 24.13 -7.75 -0.12
CA THR A 183 24.05 -6.52 0.69
C THR A 183 24.00 -6.90 2.17
N PRO A 184 24.95 -6.43 2.99
CA PRO A 184 24.94 -6.73 4.43
C PRO A 184 23.75 -6.03 5.12
N PHE A 185 23.38 -6.57 6.28
CA PHE A 185 22.42 -5.91 7.14
C PHE A 185 22.99 -4.59 7.66
N SER A 186 22.19 -3.54 7.57
CA SER A 186 22.44 -2.26 8.24
C SER A 186 21.84 -2.27 9.64
N THR A 187 22.27 -1.35 10.49
CA THR A 187 21.55 -1.03 11.73
C THR A 187 20.20 -0.37 11.39
N THR A 188 19.27 -0.39 12.32
CA THR A 188 17.97 0.30 12.15
C THR A 188 18.16 1.79 11.87
N ARG A 189 19.12 2.46 12.55
CA ARG A 189 19.46 3.87 12.31
C ARG A 189 19.91 4.10 10.87
N GLU A 190 20.90 3.33 10.41
CA GLU A 190 21.42 3.44 9.04
C GLU A 190 20.34 3.20 7.98
N CYS A 191 19.38 2.30 8.27
CA CYS A 191 18.23 2.11 7.38
C CYS A 191 17.37 3.36 7.32
N TYR A 192 17.02 3.98 8.45
CA TYR A 192 16.27 5.25 8.47
C TYR A 192 17.00 6.37 7.72
N ASP A 193 18.32 6.51 7.92
CA ASP A 193 19.11 7.55 7.25
C ASP A 193 19.08 7.38 5.74
N LYS A 194 19.16 6.14 5.25
CA LYS A 194 19.07 5.84 3.81
C LYS A 194 17.65 6.05 3.26
N VAL A 195 16.61 5.66 4.00
CA VAL A 195 15.21 5.92 3.65
C VAL A 195 14.96 7.42 3.55
N LEU A 196 15.40 8.20 4.54
CA LEU A 196 15.24 9.66 4.53
C LEU A 196 16.02 10.32 3.40
N LYS A 197 17.21 9.79 3.05
CA LYS A 197 17.97 10.29 1.89
C LYS A 197 17.17 10.12 0.60
N ASP A 198 16.66 8.92 0.33
CA ASP A 198 15.87 8.67 -0.88
C ASP A 198 14.57 9.50 -0.91
N LEU A 199 13.87 9.63 0.24
CA LEU A 199 12.66 10.45 0.32
C LEU A 199 12.93 11.96 0.11
N ASN A 200 14.02 12.51 0.64
CA ASN A 200 14.37 13.92 0.44
C ASN A 200 14.75 14.20 -1.01
N GLU A 201 15.45 13.28 -1.68
CA GLU A 201 15.74 13.40 -3.11
C GLU A 201 14.44 13.30 -3.93
N ALA A 202 13.58 12.30 -3.65
CA ALA A 202 12.27 12.17 -4.27
C ALA A 202 11.39 13.42 -4.09
N HIS A 203 11.38 14.00 -2.88
CA HIS A 203 10.67 15.24 -2.59
C HIS A 203 11.07 16.39 -3.52
N THR A 204 12.37 16.53 -3.79
CA THR A 204 12.89 17.57 -4.69
C THR A 204 12.51 17.33 -6.15
N LEU A 205 12.53 16.07 -6.59
CA LEU A 205 12.23 15.69 -7.96
C LEU A 205 10.73 15.75 -8.30
N LEU A 206 9.86 15.57 -7.31
CA LEU A 206 8.40 15.49 -7.51
C LEU A 206 7.68 16.84 -7.33
N LEU A 207 8.37 17.97 -7.31
CA LEU A 207 7.74 19.29 -7.11
C LEU A 207 6.69 19.65 -8.17
N GLU A 208 6.78 19.08 -9.38
CA GLU A 208 5.78 19.28 -10.43
C GLU A 208 4.37 18.83 -9.99
N ASP A 209 4.26 17.87 -9.08
CA ASP A 209 2.99 17.38 -8.54
C ASP A 209 2.18 18.45 -7.81
N GLU A 210 2.78 19.56 -7.40
CA GLU A 210 2.02 20.69 -6.85
C GLU A 210 1.01 21.25 -7.85
N ASN A 211 1.30 21.13 -9.14
CA ASN A 211 0.44 21.56 -10.23
C ASN A 211 -0.39 20.41 -10.83
N LEU A 212 0.18 19.19 -10.85
CA LEU A 212 -0.46 18.03 -11.46
C LEU A 212 -1.57 17.45 -10.58
N LEU A 213 -1.38 17.42 -9.27
CA LEU A 213 -2.37 16.89 -8.32
C LEU A 213 -3.25 18.01 -7.78
N THR A 214 -4.46 18.12 -8.32
CA THR A 214 -5.43 19.17 -7.97
C THR A 214 -6.61 18.63 -7.15
N TYR A 215 -7.35 19.51 -6.51
CA TYR A 215 -8.67 19.20 -5.97
C TYR A 215 -9.71 20.20 -6.55
N PRO A 216 -10.88 19.75 -7.03
CA PRO A 216 -11.27 18.35 -7.22
C PRO A 216 -10.34 17.60 -8.19
N ARG A 217 -10.27 16.26 -8.04
CA ARG A 217 -9.46 15.41 -8.92
C ARG A 217 -9.89 15.59 -10.37
N LYS A 218 -8.94 15.92 -11.21
CA LYS A 218 -9.18 16.03 -12.67
C LYS A 218 -7.95 15.47 -13.38
N PRO A 219 -8.12 14.70 -14.47
CA PRO A 219 -7.01 14.39 -15.33
C PRO A 219 -6.47 15.70 -15.91
N VAL A 220 -5.21 16.02 -15.64
CA VAL A 220 -4.57 17.28 -16.05
C VAL A 220 -4.34 17.29 -17.55
N ASN A 221 -4.11 16.13 -18.15
CA ASN A 221 -3.89 15.97 -19.58
C ASN A 221 -4.48 14.64 -20.06
N ALA A 222 -5.56 14.70 -20.82
CA ALA A 222 -6.21 13.50 -21.38
C ALA A 222 -5.30 12.69 -22.33
N TYR A 223 -4.21 13.27 -22.81
CA TYR A 223 -3.25 12.65 -23.74
C TYR A 223 -1.97 12.14 -23.09
N ASP A 224 -1.77 12.42 -21.78
CA ASP A 224 -0.62 11.97 -21.03
C ASP A 224 -1.10 11.25 -19.75
N GLN A 225 -1.24 9.94 -19.84
CA GLN A 225 -1.78 9.13 -18.75
C GLN A 225 -0.84 9.12 -17.52
N PHE A 226 0.47 9.25 -17.72
CA PHE A 226 1.43 9.21 -16.62
C PHE A 226 1.32 10.45 -15.70
N THR A 227 1.00 11.60 -16.26
CA THR A 227 0.79 12.83 -15.48
C THR A 227 -0.65 13.00 -15.00
N SER A 228 -1.54 12.10 -15.39
CA SER A 228 -2.92 12.03 -14.90
C SER A 228 -3.03 11.06 -13.73
N TYR A 229 -4.06 11.23 -12.90
CA TYR A 229 -4.33 10.33 -11.76
C TYR A 229 -3.13 10.16 -10.81
N ARG A 230 -2.45 11.28 -10.49
CA ARG A 230 -1.24 11.29 -9.64
C ARG A 230 -1.48 10.70 -8.26
N GLU A 231 -2.71 10.61 -7.79
CA GLU A 231 -3.10 9.89 -6.57
C GLU A 231 -2.90 8.37 -6.66
N LEU A 232 -2.70 7.82 -7.87
CA LEU A 232 -2.34 6.41 -8.08
C LEU A 232 -0.83 6.19 -8.22
N HIS A 233 -0.05 7.26 -8.17
CA HIS A 233 1.39 7.25 -8.27
C HIS A 233 2.05 7.66 -6.96
N MET A 234 3.32 7.31 -6.77
CA MET A 234 4.17 7.86 -5.71
C MET A 234 4.37 9.35 -5.98
N ASN A 235 3.45 10.16 -5.52
CA ASN A 235 3.42 11.60 -5.74
C ASN A 235 4.13 12.38 -4.61
N LEU A 236 4.34 13.68 -4.80
CA LEU A 236 4.95 14.56 -3.81
C LEU A 236 4.32 14.48 -2.41
N TYR A 237 2.98 14.42 -2.36
CA TYR A 237 2.26 14.38 -1.08
C TYR A 237 2.37 13.02 -0.40
N ALA A 238 2.48 11.94 -1.17
CA ALA A 238 2.83 10.61 -0.65
C ALA A 238 4.22 10.61 -0.04
N VAL A 239 5.20 11.23 -0.71
CA VAL A 239 6.57 11.39 -0.17
C VAL A 239 6.57 12.25 1.10
N LYS A 240 5.84 13.38 1.13
CA LYS A 240 5.69 14.20 2.35
C LYS A 240 5.05 13.40 3.50
N ALA A 241 4.02 12.62 3.24
CA ALA A 241 3.38 11.77 4.24
C ALA A 241 4.30 10.66 4.75
N LEU A 242 5.10 10.06 3.86
CA LEU A 242 6.14 9.10 4.25
C LEU A 242 7.23 9.75 5.08
N LEU A 243 7.70 10.95 4.73
CA LEU A 243 8.66 11.70 5.56
C LEU A 243 8.09 11.93 6.97
N ALA A 244 6.83 12.37 7.08
CA ALA A 244 6.17 12.54 8.37
C ALA A 244 6.11 11.20 9.16
N ARG A 245 5.72 10.11 8.49
CA ARG A 245 5.62 8.78 9.09
C ARG A 245 6.98 8.23 9.53
N VAL A 246 8.02 8.41 8.72
CA VAL A 246 9.39 7.95 8.99
C VAL A 246 9.98 8.72 10.18
N TYR A 247 9.91 10.05 10.19
CA TYR A 247 10.38 10.86 11.31
C TYR A 247 9.66 10.50 12.61
N LEU A 248 8.32 10.42 12.58
CA LEU A 248 7.55 10.06 13.79
C LEU A 248 7.91 8.65 14.30
N THR A 249 8.26 7.71 13.39
CA THR A 249 8.62 6.34 13.76
C THR A 249 10.05 6.25 14.27
N ARG A 250 11.01 6.97 13.69
CA ARG A 250 12.40 7.02 14.15
C ARG A 250 12.53 7.66 15.52
N ASN A 251 11.81 8.75 15.73
CA ASN A 251 11.67 9.46 17.01
C ASN A 251 13.00 9.90 17.64
N GLU A 252 13.91 10.46 16.84
CA GLU A 252 15.10 11.13 17.33
C GLU A 252 14.83 12.61 17.65
N PRO A 253 15.74 13.31 18.36
CA PRO A 253 15.56 14.73 18.65
C PRO A 253 15.30 15.57 17.38
N GLY A 254 14.19 16.32 17.36
CA GLY A 254 13.74 17.12 16.21
C GLY A 254 12.85 16.37 15.20
N ASP A 255 12.73 15.05 15.32
CA ASP A 255 11.91 14.26 14.38
C ASP A 255 10.41 14.56 14.51
N VAL A 256 9.93 14.76 15.74
CA VAL A 256 8.53 15.13 16.00
C VAL A 256 8.17 16.45 15.31
N ASP A 257 9.06 17.43 15.36
CA ASP A 257 8.86 18.73 14.70
C ASP A 257 8.87 18.58 13.17
N SER A 258 9.77 17.75 12.63
CA SER A 258 9.81 17.43 11.20
C SER A 258 8.54 16.71 10.74
N ALA A 259 8.06 15.72 11.50
CA ALA A 259 6.82 15.01 11.22
C ALA A 259 5.62 15.96 11.21
N THR A 260 5.53 16.83 12.22
CA THR A 260 4.50 17.86 12.33
C THR A 260 4.51 18.82 11.14
N MET A 261 5.70 19.27 10.73
CA MET A 261 5.86 20.18 9.59
C MET A 261 5.31 19.56 8.30
N TYR A 262 5.73 18.33 7.97
CA TYR A 262 5.26 17.67 6.75
C TYR A 262 3.75 17.36 6.79
N ALA A 263 3.24 16.93 7.93
CA ALA A 263 1.81 16.68 8.10
C ALA A 263 0.99 17.97 7.90
N ARG A 264 1.41 19.11 8.48
CA ARG A 264 0.79 20.43 8.26
C ARG A 264 0.80 20.83 6.80
N GLN A 265 1.92 20.70 6.09
CA GLN A 265 2.00 21.05 4.67
C GLN A 265 0.95 20.31 3.82
N ILE A 266 0.66 19.04 4.14
CA ILE A 266 -0.34 18.25 3.43
C ILE A 266 -1.74 18.73 3.77
N VAL A 267 -2.08 18.85 5.04
CA VAL A 267 -3.41 19.27 5.49
C VAL A 267 -3.71 20.69 5.00
N ASP A 268 -2.75 21.61 5.10
CA ASP A 268 -2.91 23.02 4.70
C ASP A 268 -2.98 23.19 3.17
N SER A 269 -2.52 22.22 2.39
CA SER A 269 -2.65 22.26 0.94
C SER A 269 -4.10 22.21 0.46
N LYS A 270 -5.03 21.72 1.31
CA LYS A 270 -6.46 21.51 1.02
C LYS A 270 -6.75 20.61 -0.19
N LYS A 271 -5.75 19.86 -0.63
CA LYS A 271 -5.87 18.92 -1.77
C LYS A 271 -6.51 17.58 -1.38
N PHE A 272 -6.60 17.30 -0.08
CA PHE A 272 -7.13 16.07 0.49
C PHE A 272 -8.15 16.39 1.60
N PRO A 273 -9.33 16.92 1.23
CA PRO A 273 -10.29 17.35 2.24
C PRO A 273 -10.94 16.16 2.95
N LEU A 274 -11.16 16.33 4.24
CA LEU A 274 -12.10 15.50 4.98
C LEU A 274 -13.54 15.85 4.56
N PRO A 275 -14.50 14.91 4.59
CA PRO A 275 -15.90 15.22 4.34
C PRO A 275 -16.44 16.19 5.40
N THR A 276 -17.25 17.14 4.97
CA THR A 276 -17.85 18.15 5.84
C THR A 276 -19.31 18.39 5.49
N GLY A 277 -20.10 18.80 6.49
CA GLY A 277 -21.51 19.21 6.30
C GLY A 277 -22.35 18.11 5.66
N ALA A 278 -23.08 18.43 4.58
CA ALA A 278 -23.95 17.50 3.86
C ALA A 278 -23.22 16.32 3.20
N ASN A 279 -21.88 16.40 3.07
CA ASN A 279 -21.06 15.32 2.53
C ASN A 279 -20.64 14.31 3.60
N VAL A 280 -20.94 14.59 4.87
CA VAL A 280 -20.77 13.61 5.96
C VAL A 280 -22.02 12.74 5.96
N GLY A 281 -21.95 11.57 5.38
CA GLY A 281 -23.10 10.70 5.30
C GLY A 281 -22.79 9.29 4.80
N PRO A 282 -23.79 8.41 4.82
CA PRO A 282 -23.63 6.99 4.45
C PRO A 282 -22.99 6.80 3.07
N ASP A 283 -23.30 7.62 2.09
CA ASP A 283 -22.77 7.50 0.72
C ASP A 283 -21.27 7.73 0.65
N HIS A 284 -20.72 8.65 1.44
CA HIS A 284 -19.26 8.84 1.51
C HIS A 284 -18.58 7.59 2.10
N PHE A 285 -19.14 7.05 3.18
CA PHE A 285 -18.60 5.85 3.82
C PHE A 285 -18.80 4.60 2.98
N ILE A 286 -19.89 4.51 2.22
CA ILE A 286 -20.08 3.45 1.23
C ILE A 286 -19.01 3.52 0.14
N ARG A 287 -18.68 4.71 -0.35
CA ARG A 287 -17.59 4.87 -1.33
C ARG A 287 -16.22 4.48 -0.75
N MET A 288 -15.93 4.85 0.50
CA MET A 288 -14.72 4.42 1.20
C MET A 288 -14.70 2.92 1.46
N MET A 289 -15.85 2.31 1.76
CA MET A 289 -16.01 0.88 1.96
C MET A 289 -15.81 0.03 0.70
N SER A 290 -15.69 0.65 -0.44
CA SER A 290 -15.66 -0.07 -1.70
C SER A 290 -14.26 -0.26 -2.28
N GLY A 291 -13.23 -0.10 -1.46
CA GLY A 291 -11.84 -0.22 -1.93
C GLY A 291 -11.52 0.78 -3.04
N THR A 292 -12.29 1.86 -3.14
CA THR A 292 -12.07 2.88 -4.17
C THR A 292 -10.83 3.67 -3.80
N VAL A 293 -9.83 3.55 -4.62
CA VAL A 293 -8.67 4.44 -4.57
C VAL A 293 -9.10 5.83 -5.07
N ALA A 294 -8.39 6.84 -4.63
CA ALA A 294 -8.58 8.20 -5.13
C ALA A 294 -9.88 8.88 -4.71
N GLN A 295 -10.45 8.51 -3.59
CA GLN A 295 -11.43 9.36 -2.92
C GLN A 295 -10.75 10.63 -2.39
N ASP A 296 -11.54 11.61 -1.99
CA ASP A 296 -11.05 12.91 -1.55
C ASP A 296 -9.94 12.82 -0.47
N GLU A 297 -10.01 11.84 0.42
CA GLU A 297 -9.02 11.58 1.47
C GLU A 297 -7.76 10.83 1.03
N GLY A 298 -7.79 10.18 -0.15
CA GLY A 298 -6.67 9.38 -0.65
C GLY A 298 -5.50 10.25 -1.11
N ILE A 299 -4.34 10.07 -0.49
CA ILE A 299 -3.08 10.71 -0.89
C ILE A 299 -2.36 9.85 -1.90
N TRP A 300 -2.30 8.54 -1.61
CA TRP A 300 -1.73 7.54 -2.50
C TRP A 300 -2.44 6.21 -2.34
N GLY A 301 -2.77 5.64 -3.46
CA GLY A 301 -3.35 4.31 -3.53
C GLY A 301 -2.91 3.57 -4.78
N ILE A 302 -3.36 2.33 -4.90
CA ILE A 302 -3.04 1.46 -6.02
C ILE A 302 -4.34 0.98 -6.65
N TYR A 303 -4.43 1.07 -7.97
CA TYR A 303 -5.50 0.45 -8.72
C TYR A 303 -5.15 -1.00 -9.04
N LYS A 304 -6.07 -1.92 -8.73
CA LYS A 304 -5.96 -3.33 -9.14
C LYS A 304 -7.35 -3.97 -9.21
N SER A 305 -7.72 -4.45 -10.38
CA SER A 305 -9.07 -4.91 -10.70
C SER A 305 -9.55 -6.14 -9.91
N ASP A 306 -8.62 -6.97 -9.41
CA ASP A 306 -8.92 -8.21 -8.68
C ASP A 306 -8.86 -8.07 -7.15
N THR A 307 -8.49 -6.90 -6.61
CA THR A 307 -8.42 -6.64 -5.16
C THR A 307 -9.75 -6.95 -4.47
N TYR A 308 -10.86 -6.59 -5.11
CA TYR A 308 -12.18 -6.84 -4.55
C TYR A 308 -12.46 -8.34 -4.36
N SER A 309 -12.12 -9.18 -5.34
CA SER A 309 -12.29 -10.64 -5.24
C SER A 309 -11.43 -11.24 -4.14
N ALA A 310 -10.19 -10.76 -3.98
CA ALA A 310 -9.30 -11.19 -2.92
C ALA A 310 -9.86 -10.84 -1.53
N LEU A 311 -10.35 -9.61 -1.36
CA LEU A 311 -10.98 -9.16 -0.10
C LEU A 311 -12.28 -9.92 0.20
N GLN A 312 -13.10 -10.22 -0.82
CA GLN A 312 -14.29 -11.04 -0.65
C GLN A 312 -13.93 -12.43 -0.12
N SER A 313 -12.89 -13.06 -0.65
CA SER A 313 -12.47 -14.39 -0.21
C SER A 313 -12.03 -14.42 1.26
N LEU A 314 -11.47 -13.33 1.75
CA LEU A 314 -11.01 -13.22 3.13
C LEU A 314 -12.14 -12.86 4.12
N PHE A 315 -13.06 -11.99 3.72
CA PHE A 315 -13.98 -11.34 4.65
C PHE A 315 -15.46 -11.72 4.46
N LEU A 316 -15.84 -12.37 3.35
CA LEU A 316 -17.24 -12.57 3.01
C LEU A 316 -17.69 -13.97 2.71
N LEU A 317 -16.84 -14.83 2.18
CA LEU A 317 -17.26 -16.17 1.80
C LEU A 317 -17.51 -17.02 3.04
N GLU A 318 -18.50 -17.91 2.95
CA GLU A 318 -18.88 -18.84 4.02
C GLU A 318 -17.72 -19.70 4.55
N LYS A 319 -16.65 -19.81 3.78
CA LYS A 319 -15.52 -20.72 4.05
C LYS A 319 -14.23 -20.06 4.55
N GLY A 320 -14.09 -18.75 4.53
CA GLY A 320 -12.78 -18.18 4.82
C GLY A 320 -12.89 -16.84 5.54
N SER A 321 -13.52 -16.82 6.66
CA SER A 321 -14.03 -15.54 7.05
C SER A 321 -13.45 -15.06 8.32
N PHE A 322 -12.68 -14.02 8.21
CA PHE A 322 -12.32 -13.19 9.33
C PHE A 322 -13.55 -12.41 9.81
N LEU A 323 -13.72 -12.38 11.12
CA LEU A 323 -14.71 -11.59 11.82
C LEU A 323 -14.04 -10.46 12.58
N ALA A 324 -14.80 -9.43 12.95
CA ALA A 324 -14.32 -8.43 13.89
C ALA A 324 -14.07 -9.05 15.25
N ALA A 325 -12.89 -8.86 15.83
CA ALA A 325 -12.57 -9.34 17.17
C ALA A 325 -13.34 -8.57 18.25
N ASP A 326 -13.55 -7.26 18.02
CA ASP A 326 -14.34 -6.40 18.88
C ASP A 326 -15.59 -5.90 18.15
N GLU A 327 -16.72 -6.55 18.40
CA GLU A 327 -18.02 -6.20 17.83
C GLU A 327 -18.53 -4.83 18.32
N LYS A 328 -18.02 -4.38 19.46
CA LYS A 328 -18.45 -3.14 20.13
C LYS A 328 -17.52 -1.95 19.85
N MET A 329 -16.55 -2.10 18.97
CA MET A 329 -15.56 -1.07 18.64
C MET A 329 -16.17 0.34 18.46
N TYR A 330 -17.40 0.43 17.95
CA TYR A 330 -18.11 1.68 17.70
C TYR A 330 -19.32 1.90 18.62
N GLU A 331 -19.66 0.96 19.50
CA GLU A 331 -20.88 1.02 20.34
C GLU A 331 -20.73 1.78 21.66
N GLU A 332 -19.50 1.99 22.13
CA GLU A 332 -19.22 2.70 23.37
C GLU A 332 -19.50 4.22 23.33
N LEU A 333 -20.14 4.69 22.26
CA LEU A 333 -20.44 6.09 22.11
C LEU A 333 -21.73 6.44 22.86
N ASP A 334 -21.58 7.33 23.83
CA ASP A 334 -22.71 8.06 24.41
C ASP A 334 -23.54 8.66 23.25
N PRO A 335 -24.86 8.41 23.18
CA PRO A 335 -25.73 9.02 22.18
C PRO A 335 -25.63 10.56 22.13
N ALA A 336 -25.20 11.21 23.22
CA ALA A 336 -24.94 12.64 23.28
C ALA A 336 -23.68 13.03 22.46
N ARG A 337 -22.80 12.10 22.11
CA ARG A 337 -21.56 12.34 21.35
C ARG A 337 -21.71 12.21 19.82
N GLY A 338 -22.92 12.02 19.33
CA GLY A 338 -23.19 11.82 17.91
C GLY A 338 -23.12 10.34 17.49
N THR A 339 -23.27 10.10 16.19
CA THR A 339 -23.24 8.76 15.60
C THR A 339 -21.98 8.56 14.80
N ASP A 340 -21.13 7.62 15.21
CA ASP A 340 -19.94 7.27 14.43
C ASP A 340 -20.35 6.55 13.15
N HIS A 341 -20.19 7.18 12.01
CA HIS A 341 -20.53 6.61 10.71
C HIS A 341 -19.71 5.38 10.36
N ARG A 342 -18.54 5.18 10.99
CA ARG A 342 -17.69 4.00 10.81
C ARG A 342 -18.31 2.73 11.44
N SER A 343 -19.34 2.85 12.28
CA SER A 343 -20.09 1.71 12.78
C SER A 343 -20.62 0.80 11.67
N ASN A 344 -20.82 1.35 10.45
CA ASN A 344 -21.17 0.57 9.27
C ASN A 344 -20.02 -0.32 8.75
N TRP A 345 -18.79 -0.13 9.21
CA TRP A 345 -17.64 -0.95 8.81
C TRP A 345 -17.63 -2.33 9.49
N ILE A 346 -18.40 -2.48 10.57
CA ILE A 346 -18.60 -3.77 11.27
C ILE A 346 -20.10 -4.02 11.34
N ARG A 347 -20.58 -5.07 10.71
CA ARG A 347 -21.99 -5.43 10.75
C ARG A 347 -22.27 -6.86 10.35
N VAL A 348 -23.44 -7.36 10.74
CA VAL A 348 -24.00 -8.59 10.19
C VAL A 348 -24.56 -8.28 8.80
N PRO A 349 -24.10 -8.93 7.73
CA PRO A 349 -24.70 -8.79 6.40
C PRO A 349 -26.17 -9.19 6.43
N SER A 350 -27.02 -8.49 5.69
CA SER A 350 -28.42 -8.87 5.52
C SER A 350 -28.51 -10.28 4.97
N ALA A 351 -29.06 -11.19 5.75
CA ALA A 351 -29.23 -12.57 5.39
C ALA A 351 -30.72 -12.90 5.17
N SER A 352 -30.98 -13.92 4.35
CA SER A 352 -32.34 -14.37 4.03
C SER A 352 -33.07 -15.01 5.22
N THR A 353 -32.31 -15.47 6.24
CA THR A 353 -32.86 -16.06 7.45
C THR A 353 -32.02 -15.69 8.68
N PRO A 354 -32.62 -15.67 9.92
CA PRO A 354 -31.87 -15.43 11.14
C PRO A 354 -30.74 -16.42 11.38
N GLU A 355 -30.92 -17.69 11.02
CA GLU A 355 -29.90 -18.74 11.17
C GLU A 355 -28.66 -18.49 10.28
N VAL A 356 -28.87 -17.98 9.07
CA VAL A 356 -27.76 -17.59 8.18
C VAL A 356 -27.09 -16.32 8.71
N SER A 357 -27.85 -15.39 9.27
CA SER A 357 -27.33 -14.18 9.90
C SER A 357 -26.42 -14.51 11.09
N GLU A 358 -26.83 -15.43 11.95
CA GLU A 358 -26.05 -15.89 13.11
C GLU A 358 -24.73 -16.56 12.67
N LYS A 359 -24.78 -17.36 11.59
CA LYS A 359 -23.59 -18.02 11.03
C LYS A 359 -22.62 -17.05 10.36
N LEU A 360 -23.10 -15.93 9.81
CA LEU A 360 -22.26 -14.94 9.16
C LEU A 360 -21.44 -14.13 10.17
N GLY A 361 -21.95 -13.93 11.39
CA GLY A 361 -21.27 -13.13 12.43
C GLY A 361 -21.03 -11.68 12.03
N MET A 362 -20.30 -10.96 12.85
CA MET A 362 -19.94 -9.56 12.62
C MET A 362 -18.81 -9.44 11.60
N ARG A 363 -19.14 -9.01 10.40
CA ARG A 363 -18.22 -8.91 9.27
C ARG A 363 -17.56 -7.55 9.18
N LEU A 364 -16.33 -7.57 8.73
CA LEU A 364 -15.56 -6.39 8.38
C LEU A 364 -15.96 -5.91 6.99
N MET A 365 -16.66 -4.79 6.93
CA MET A 365 -17.33 -4.30 5.71
C MET A 365 -16.67 -3.06 5.11
N LYS A 366 -15.62 -2.52 5.72
CA LYS A 366 -14.99 -1.27 5.29
C LYS A 366 -14.54 -1.28 3.84
N LEU A 367 -13.91 -2.37 3.40
CA LEU A 367 -13.39 -2.52 2.04
C LEU A 367 -14.33 -3.30 1.11
N ILE A 368 -15.52 -3.66 1.61
CA ILE A 368 -16.45 -4.53 0.91
C ILE A 368 -17.84 -3.92 0.96
N ASN A 369 -18.37 -3.52 -0.18
CA ASN A 369 -19.69 -2.91 -0.24
C ASN A 369 -20.81 -3.94 -0.09
N ALA A 370 -21.59 -3.84 0.99
CA ALA A 370 -22.72 -4.72 1.24
C ALA A 370 -23.86 -4.58 0.22
N SER A 371 -24.00 -3.44 -0.45
CA SER A 371 -25.06 -3.26 -1.48
C SER A 371 -24.79 -4.11 -2.72
N VAL A 372 -23.54 -4.48 -2.95
CA VAL A 372 -23.14 -5.37 -4.06
C VAL A 372 -23.56 -6.83 -3.79
N PHE A 373 -23.78 -7.22 -2.51
CA PHE A 373 -24.26 -8.56 -2.16
C PHE A 373 -25.70 -8.83 -2.54
N ASN A 374 -26.52 -7.80 -2.56
CA ASN A 374 -27.94 -7.94 -2.85
C ASN A 374 -28.26 -7.95 -4.35
N THR A 375 -27.26 -7.79 -5.21
CA THR A 375 -27.48 -7.86 -6.67
C THR A 375 -27.16 -9.26 -7.19
N ALA A 376 -28.02 -9.77 -8.05
CA ALA A 376 -27.92 -11.11 -8.65
C ALA A 376 -26.66 -11.34 -9.51
N ASN A 377 -25.86 -10.29 -9.77
CA ASN A 377 -24.63 -10.33 -10.53
C ASN A 377 -23.40 -10.25 -9.60
N LYS A 378 -23.06 -11.35 -8.95
CA LYS A 378 -21.93 -11.48 -8.02
C LYS A 378 -20.54 -11.44 -8.68
N GLU A 379 -20.46 -11.39 -10.00
CA GLU A 379 -19.21 -11.62 -10.74
C GLU A 379 -18.47 -10.37 -11.21
N GLN A 380 -19.07 -9.20 -11.11
CA GLN A 380 -18.39 -7.96 -11.52
C GLN A 380 -18.42 -6.93 -10.39
N ALA A 381 -17.23 -6.64 -9.84
CA ALA A 381 -17.06 -5.45 -9.02
C ALA A 381 -17.48 -4.22 -9.85
N PRO A 382 -18.31 -3.31 -9.32
CA PRO A 382 -18.62 -2.08 -10.01
C PRO A 382 -17.34 -1.33 -10.38
N ILE A 383 -17.30 -0.73 -11.56
CA ILE A 383 -16.18 0.13 -11.99
C ILE A 383 -15.97 1.19 -10.90
N GLY A 384 -14.73 1.30 -10.39
CA GLY A 384 -14.37 2.19 -9.28
C GLY A 384 -14.18 1.51 -7.92
N TYR A 385 -14.41 0.19 -7.82
CA TYR A 385 -14.23 -0.58 -6.58
C TYR A 385 -12.95 -1.41 -6.57
N SER A 386 -11.93 -0.98 -7.29
CA SER A 386 -10.74 -1.78 -7.51
C SER A 386 -9.51 -1.03 -7.02
N GLY A 387 -8.91 -1.51 -5.96
CA GLY A 387 -7.64 -0.98 -5.45
C GLY A 387 -7.57 -0.90 -3.93
N SER A 388 -6.45 -0.39 -3.45
CA SER A 388 -6.16 -0.21 -2.04
C SER A 388 -5.57 1.17 -1.77
N ASN A 389 -6.03 1.85 -0.73
CA ASN A 389 -5.38 3.05 -0.22
C ASN A 389 -4.13 2.64 0.59
N ILE A 390 -3.01 3.30 0.36
CA ILE A 390 -1.77 3.13 1.11
C ILE A 390 -1.59 4.25 2.12
N ILE A 391 -1.93 5.47 1.71
CA ILE A 391 -1.83 6.67 2.55
C ILE A 391 -3.10 7.51 2.37
N ARG A 392 -3.74 7.85 3.49
CA ARG A 392 -4.92 8.74 3.53
C ARG A 392 -4.68 9.90 4.51
N VAL A 393 -5.30 11.03 4.25
CA VAL A 393 -5.15 12.25 5.05
C VAL A 393 -5.60 12.10 6.52
N PRO A 394 -6.55 11.24 6.92
CA PRO A 394 -6.87 11.00 8.33
C PRO A 394 -5.66 10.70 9.20
N GLU A 395 -4.64 10.00 8.66
CA GLU A 395 -3.39 9.73 9.38
C GLU A 395 -2.69 11.03 9.79
N LEU A 396 -2.68 12.02 8.91
CA LEU A 396 -2.00 13.30 9.14
C LEU A 396 -2.75 14.15 10.18
N TYR A 397 -4.08 14.12 10.18
CA TYR A 397 -4.88 14.78 11.22
C TYR A 397 -4.63 14.17 12.59
N LEU A 398 -4.65 12.83 12.70
CA LEU A 398 -4.35 12.14 13.96
C LEU A 398 -2.89 12.29 14.37
N MET A 399 -1.96 12.35 13.41
CA MET A 399 -0.55 12.64 13.68
C MET A 399 -0.38 14.05 14.24
N LEU A 400 -1.04 15.07 13.68
CA LEU A 400 -1.03 16.43 14.18
C LEU A 400 -1.66 16.54 15.57
N ALA A 401 -2.78 15.84 15.81
CA ALA A 401 -3.37 15.76 17.13
C ALA A 401 -2.41 15.14 18.15
N GLU A 402 -1.65 14.11 17.79
CA GLU A 402 -0.66 13.47 18.66
C GLU A 402 0.56 14.36 18.92
N THR A 403 1.18 14.89 17.86
CA THR A 403 2.47 15.58 17.96
C THR A 403 2.39 16.97 18.58
N LEU A 404 1.22 17.61 18.48
CA LEU A 404 0.98 18.94 19.03
C LEU A 404 0.40 18.93 20.44
N LEU A 405 -0.01 17.78 20.95
CA LEU A 405 -0.76 17.67 22.21
C LEU A 405 -0.09 18.36 23.38
N GLU A 406 1.23 18.28 23.50
CA GLU A 406 1.99 18.87 24.59
C GLU A 406 2.41 20.33 24.30
N LYS A 407 2.76 20.64 23.04
CA LYS A 407 3.32 21.95 22.67
C LYS A 407 2.23 22.98 22.27
N GLU A 408 1.22 22.53 21.56
CA GLU A 408 0.16 23.36 20.98
C GLU A 408 -1.22 22.69 21.19
N PRO A 409 -1.70 22.51 22.45
CA PRO A 409 -2.89 21.69 22.74
C PRO A 409 -4.16 22.19 22.06
N THR A 410 -4.30 23.51 21.85
CA THR A 410 -5.44 24.09 21.12
C THR A 410 -5.45 23.67 19.65
N GLU A 411 -4.30 23.64 19.00
CA GLU A 411 -4.18 23.19 17.62
C GLU A 411 -4.37 21.66 17.53
N ALA A 412 -3.81 20.89 18.46
CA ALA A 412 -4.04 19.46 18.56
C ALA A 412 -5.54 19.14 18.62
N LEU A 413 -6.26 19.83 19.51
CA LEU A 413 -7.70 19.69 19.67
C LEU A 413 -8.47 20.11 18.40
N ARG A 414 -8.01 21.14 17.69
CA ARG A 414 -8.63 21.58 16.43
C ARG A 414 -8.53 20.48 15.36
N TYR A 415 -7.34 19.94 15.12
CA TYR A 415 -7.16 18.86 14.14
C TYR A 415 -7.94 17.61 14.52
N TYR A 416 -7.95 17.25 15.80
CA TYR A 416 -8.74 16.12 16.28
C TYR A 416 -10.24 16.33 16.03
N ASN A 417 -10.78 17.50 16.37
CA ASN A 417 -12.19 17.83 16.20
C ASN A 417 -12.60 17.91 14.72
N GLU A 418 -11.75 18.45 13.85
CA GLU A 418 -11.98 18.42 12.40
C GLU A 418 -12.10 16.96 11.90
N PHE A 419 -11.21 16.08 12.38
CA PHE A 419 -11.26 14.68 12.02
C PHE A 419 -12.50 13.95 12.54
N ILE A 420 -12.80 14.02 13.85
CA ILE A 420 -13.94 13.28 14.42
C ILE A 420 -15.29 13.77 13.89
N SER A 421 -15.41 15.08 13.64
CA SER A 421 -16.62 15.66 13.03
C SER A 421 -16.86 15.13 11.63
N SER A 422 -15.80 14.85 10.87
CA SER A 422 -15.89 14.20 9.56
C SER A 422 -16.37 12.75 9.63
N ARG A 423 -16.39 12.17 10.82
CA ARG A 423 -16.88 10.82 11.12
C ARG A 423 -18.28 10.83 11.78
N GLY A 424 -18.92 12.00 11.89
CA GLY A 424 -20.26 12.16 12.47
C GLY A 424 -20.28 12.30 13.99
N LEU A 425 -19.11 12.46 14.62
CA LEU A 425 -19.00 12.66 16.05
C LEU A 425 -19.06 14.15 16.42
N ASN A 426 -19.57 14.45 17.59
CA ASN A 426 -19.51 15.79 18.15
C ASN A 426 -18.08 16.16 18.55
N THR A 427 -17.78 17.45 18.58
CA THR A 427 -16.48 17.97 19.02
C THR A 427 -16.27 17.76 20.51
N GLU A 428 -15.02 17.57 20.89
CA GLU A 428 -14.58 17.48 22.30
C GLU A 428 -14.03 18.83 22.78
N GLU A 429 -14.02 19.03 24.09
CA GLU A 429 -13.45 20.23 24.73
C GLU A 429 -11.96 20.04 25.07
N SER A 430 -11.52 18.80 25.23
CA SER A 430 -10.14 18.40 25.48
C SER A 430 -9.90 16.99 24.98
N ILE A 431 -8.63 16.66 24.74
CA ILE A 431 -8.21 15.33 24.28
C ILE A 431 -6.99 14.85 25.05
N THR A 432 -6.89 13.55 25.15
CA THR A 432 -5.72 12.83 25.67
C THR A 432 -5.02 12.07 24.55
N LYS A 433 -3.89 11.48 24.87
CA LYS A 433 -3.17 10.60 23.96
C LYS A 433 -3.95 9.32 23.65
N GLU A 434 -4.68 8.84 24.65
CA GLU A 434 -5.56 7.66 24.55
C GLU A 434 -6.74 7.92 23.60
N ASP A 435 -7.28 9.13 23.60
CA ASP A 435 -8.35 9.52 22.66
C ASP A 435 -7.85 9.47 21.21
N VAL A 436 -6.64 9.99 20.96
CA VAL A 436 -6.02 9.91 19.63
C VAL A 436 -5.75 8.47 19.23
N ASP A 437 -5.28 7.62 20.16
CA ASP A 437 -5.05 6.20 19.90
C ASP A 437 -6.34 5.46 19.56
N LYS A 438 -7.40 5.74 20.31
CA LYS A 438 -8.73 5.14 20.08
C LYS A 438 -9.28 5.52 18.70
N GLN A 439 -9.07 6.77 18.28
CA GLN A 439 -9.49 7.19 16.94
C GLN A 439 -8.65 6.53 15.85
N PHE A 440 -7.34 6.39 16.05
CA PHE A 440 -6.48 5.70 15.11
C PHE A 440 -6.86 4.21 14.99
N TRP A 441 -7.11 3.54 16.11
CA TRP A 441 -7.60 2.17 16.15
C TRP A 441 -8.91 2.01 15.36
N ARG A 442 -9.89 2.89 15.56
CA ARG A 442 -11.16 2.86 14.83
C ARG A 442 -11.02 3.13 13.34
N GLU A 443 -10.10 4.03 12.96
CA GLU A 443 -9.97 4.49 11.59
C GLU A 443 -9.25 3.48 10.69
N TYR A 444 -8.22 2.80 11.20
CA TYR A 444 -7.32 1.98 10.38
C TYR A 444 -7.64 0.48 10.35
N LEU A 445 -8.84 0.11 10.74
CA LEU A 445 -9.39 -1.23 10.52
C LEU A 445 -9.29 -1.62 9.04
N GLN A 446 -8.80 -2.81 8.74
CA GLN A 446 -8.55 -3.37 7.40
C GLN A 446 -7.49 -2.64 6.54
N GLU A 447 -6.67 -1.79 7.15
CA GLU A 447 -5.57 -1.10 6.45
C GLU A 447 -4.18 -1.44 6.98
N GLY A 448 -4.07 -2.27 8.00
CA GLY A 448 -2.80 -2.80 8.52
C GLY A 448 -1.90 -1.77 9.21
N GLN A 449 -2.38 -0.56 9.52
CA GLN A 449 -1.52 0.50 10.06
C GLN A 449 -1.44 0.50 11.60
N TYR A 450 -2.43 -0.06 12.29
CA TYR A 450 -2.48 -0.01 13.74
C TYR A 450 -1.37 -0.83 14.41
N TRP A 451 -1.00 -1.99 13.85
CA TRP A 451 0.15 -2.78 14.31
C TRP A 451 1.44 -1.96 14.38
N PHE A 452 1.73 -1.20 13.34
CA PHE A 452 2.91 -0.35 13.31
C PHE A 452 2.86 0.79 14.33
N ARG A 453 1.68 1.31 14.64
CA ARG A 453 1.50 2.28 15.73
C ARG A 453 1.80 1.64 17.08
N LEU A 454 1.30 0.44 17.36
CA LEU A 454 1.60 -0.30 18.58
C LEU A 454 3.09 -0.57 18.73
N ARG A 455 3.76 -1.03 17.67
CA ARG A 455 5.21 -1.24 17.66
C ARG A 455 6.00 0.05 17.93
N ARG A 456 5.64 1.14 17.29
CA ARG A 456 6.28 2.44 17.51
C ARG A 456 6.17 2.89 18.98
N ARG A 457 5.04 2.66 19.58
CA ARG A 457 4.77 3.00 20.98
C ARG A 457 5.31 1.98 21.97
N GLN A 458 5.85 0.88 21.49
CA GLN A 458 6.37 -0.22 22.29
C GLN A 458 5.36 -0.72 23.34
N VAL A 459 4.10 -0.88 22.92
CA VAL A 459 3.04 -1.45 23.76
C VAL A 459 3.44 -2.90 24.09
N PRO A 460 3.59 -3.27 25.36
CA PRO A 460 4.14 -4.58 25.73
C PRO A 460 3.13 -5.72 25.56
N GLU A 461 1.84 -5.42 25.64
CA GLU A 461 0.74 -6.37 25.51
C GLU A 461 -0.38 -5.73 24.67
N ILE A 462 -1.05 -6.54 23.86
CA ILE A 462 -2.14 -6.12 22.98
C ILE A 462 -3.41 -6.86 23.43
#